data_07b64f38b72607454b1a47564348fd30
#
_entry.id   07b64f38b72607454b1a47564348fd30
#
_cell.length_a   1.000
_cell.length_b   1.000
_cell.length_c   1.000
_cell.angle_alpha   90.00
_cell.angle_beta   90.00
_cell.angle_gamma   90.00
#
_symmetry.space_group_name_H-M   'P 1'
#
loop_
_entity.id
_entity.type
_entity.pdbx_description
1 polymer ?
#
loop_
_entity_poly.entity_id
_entity_poly.type
_entity_poly.pdbx_seq_one_letter_code
_entity_poly.pdbx_strand_id
1 'polypeptide(L)'
;MADATPYQDLVGSDAPAAALAIDYPHGHVIPPHRHAYAQLLYALEGVLTVETQDGRWVVPPTRGVWLQPDVDHQVSMRGDVKMRTVFVNPTFLPNMPQQS
;
A
#
# COMPACT_ATOMS: atom_id res chain seq x y z
N MET A 1 -1.46 -8.91 12.42
CA MET A 1 -0.97 -8.02 12.70
C MET A 1 -1.45 -6.66 12.49
N ALA A 2 -0.87 -5.82 13.15
CA ALA A 2 -1.27 -4.44 13.17
C ALA A 2 -1.26 -3.81 11.81
N ASP A 3 -0.44 -4.32 10.93
CA ASP A 3 -0.30 -3.71 9.61
C ASP A 3 -1.57 -3.79 8.78
N ALA A 4 -2.50 -4.64 9.13
CA ALA A 4 -3.74 -4.77 8.38
C ALA A 4 -4.86 -3.90 8.94
N THR A 5 -4.64 -3.21 10.04
CA THR A 5 -5.68 -2.46 10.72
C THR A 5 -6.39 -1.45 9.83
N PRO A 6 -5.68 -0.62 9.03
CA PRO A 6 -6.37 0.36 8.20
C PRO A 6 -7.29 -0.26 7.17
N TYR A 7 -6.86 -1.37 6.60
CA TYR A 7 -7.70 -2.06 5.66
C TYR A 7 -8.95 -2.61 6.36
N GLN A 8 -8.76 -3.14 7.56
CA GLN A 8 -9.88 -3.69 8.31
C GLN A 8 -10.92 -2.64 8.67
N ASP A 9 -10.49 -1.41 8.91
CA ASP A 9 -11.43 -0.33 9.16
C ASP A 9 -12.24 0.02 7.92
N LEU A 10 -11.68 -0.21 6.75
CA LEU A 10 -12.37 0.05 5.50
C LEU A 10 -13.32 -1.06 5.11
N VAL A 11 -13.00 -2.31 5.49
CA VAL A 11 -13.83 -3.46 5.16
C VAL A 11 -15.20 -3.30 5.81
N GLY A 12 -16.25 -3.55 5.02
CA GLY A 12 -17.61 -3.44 5.51
C GLY A 12 -18.17 -2.04 5.49
N SER A 13 -17.38 -1.06 5.08
CA SER A 13 -17.87 0.29 4.91
C SER A 13 -18.23 0.52 3.44
N ASP A 14 -19.05 1.53 3.19
CA ASP A 14 -19.38 1.92 1.82
C ASP A 14 -18.49 3.04 1.31
N ALA A 15 -17.43 3.34 2.04
CA ALA A 15 -16.54 4.43 1.66
C ALA A 15 -15.86 4.10 0.33
N PRO A 16 -15.77 5.07 -0.60
CA PRO A 16 -15.06 4.84 -1.85
C PRO A 16 -13.55 4.78 -1.65
N ALA A 17 -13.03 5.43 -0.63
CA ALA A 17 -11.59 5.44 -0.36
C ALA A 17 -11.32 5.79 1.10
N ALA A 18 -10.16 5.39 1.59
CA ALA A 18 -9.69 5.76 2.91
C ALA A 18 -8.19 6.00 2.86
N ALA A 19 -7.75 7.06 3.49
CA ALA A 19 -6.34 7.43 3.52
C ALA A 19 -5.76 7.14 4.90
N LEU A 20 -4.47 6.79 4.92
CA LEU A 20 -3.78 6.46 6.15
C LEU A 20 -2.37 7.00 6.11
N ALA A 21 -1.91 7.50 7.25
CA ALA A 21 -0.54 7.98 7.43
C ALA A 21 0.09 7.19 8.57
N ILE A 22 1.16 6.48 8.29
CA ILE A 22 1.87 5.71 9.32
C ILE A 22 3.37 5.91 9.14
N ASP A 23 4.06 6.11 10.26
CA ASP A 23 5.51 6.19 10.27
C ASP A 23 6.07 4.84 10.69
N TYR A 24 7.09 4.38 9.98
CA TYR A 24 7.76 3.12 10.29
C TYR A 24 9.25 3.34 10.47
N PRO A 25 9.88 2.61 11.38
CA PRO A 25 11.32 2.70 11.54
C PRO A 25 12.06 1.97 10.43
N HIS A 26 13.32 2.31 10.27
CA HIS A 26 14.21 1.61 9.35
C HIS A 26 14.16 0.10 9.61
N GLY A 27 14.06 -0.67 8.56
CA GLY A 27 14.09 -2.12 8.65
C GLY A 27 12.75 -2.78 8.93
N HIS A 28 11.70 -2.00 9.19
CA HIS A 28 10.38 -2.58 9.38
C HIS A 28 9.92 -3.27 8.09
N VAL A 29 9.29 -4.41 8.23
CA VAL A 29 8.75 -5.16 7.10
C VAL A 29 7.28 -5.44 7.36
N ILE A 30 6.44 -5.02 6.43
CA ILE A 30 5.05 -5.43 6.41
C ILE A 30 5.03 -6.74 5.63
N PRO A 31 4.71 -7.86 6.30
CA PRO A 31 4.82 -9.16 5.65
C PRO A 31 3.84 -9.33 4.49
N PRO A 32 4.04 -10.33 3.65
CA PRO A 32 3.16 -10.54 2.51
C PRO A 32 1.71 -10.68 2.94
N HIS A 33 0.85 -9.96 2.26
CA HIS A 33 -0.59 -10.00 2.51
C HIS A 33 -1.33 -9.52 1.27
N ARG A 34 -2.64 -9.71 1.26
CA ARG A 34 -3.48 -9.20 0.19
C ARG A 34 -4.79 -8.69 0.77
N HIS A 35 -5.48 -7.87 0.00
CA HIS A 35 -6.79 -7.39 0.37
C HIS A 35 -7.59 -7.07 -0.89
N ALA A 36 -8.89 -6.91 -0.72
CA ALA A 36 -9.80 -6.72 -1.85
C ALA A 36 -9.82 -5.29 -2.39
N TYR A 37 -9.13 -4.37 -1.74
CA TYR A 37 -9.09 -2.97 -2.16
C TYR A 37 -7.84 -2.70 -2.96
N ALA A 38 -7.94 -1.76 -3.90
CA ALA A 38 -6.76 -1.22 -4.56
C ALA A 38 -6.02 -0.31 -3.60
N GLN A 39 -4.75 -0.09 -3.85
CA GLN A 39 -3.93 0.70 -2.94
C GLN A 39 -2.93 1.54 -3.71
N LEU A 40 -2.91 2.84 -3.42
CA LEU A 40 -1.82 3.71 -3.83
C LEU A 40 -0.91 3.87 -2.63
N LEU A 41 0.38 3.60 -2.82
CA LEU A 41 1.35 3.58 -1.74
C LEU A 41 2.53 4.45 -2.08
N TYR A 42 2.91 5.35 -1.16
CA TYR A 42 4.06 6.22 -1.34
C TYR A 42 4.61 6.66 0.02
N ALA A 43 5.75 7.30 0.02
CA ALA A 43 6.36 7.83 1.24
C ALA A 43 6.72 9.29 1.05
N LEU A 44 6.58 10.08 2.11
CA LEU A 44 7.06 11.45 2.13
C LEU A 44 8.54 11.49 2.44
N GLU A 45 9.03 10.54 3.23
CA GLU A 45 10.43 10.39 3.58
C GLU A 45 10.76 8.92 3.61
N GLY A 46 12.02 8.58 3.33
CA GLY A 46 12.47 7.21 3.31
C GLY A 46 12.13 6.53 2.00
N VAL A 47 12.49 5.27 1.90
CA VAL A 47 12.33 4.49 0.68
C VAL A 47 11.57 3.22 0.99
N LEU A 48 10.58 2.92 0.17
CA LEU A 48 9.82 1.67 0.25
C LEU A 48 10.35 0.70 -0.79
N THR A 49 10.41 -0.57 -0.45
CA THR A 49 10.60 -1.63 -1.43
C THR A 49 9.34 -2.48 -1.40
N VAL A 50 8.66 -2.57 -2.52
CA VAL A 50 7.41 -3.32 -2.64
C VAL A 50 7.69 -4.54 -3.49
N GLU A 51 7.36 -5.72 -2.98
CA GLU A 51 7.55 -6.98 -3.69
C GLU A 51 6.23 -7.68 -3.90
N THR A 52 6.02 -8.12 -5.13
CA THR A 52 4.89 -8.97 -5.49
C THR A 52 5.44 -10.15 -6.28
N GLN A 53 4.58 -11.08 -6.66
CA GLN A 53 5.04 -12.19 -7.49
C GLN A 53 5.49 -11.72 -8.88
N ASP A 54 5.08 -10.52 -9.30
CA ASP A 54 5.43 -10.00 -10.61
C ASP A 54 6.71 -9.18 -10.61
N GLY A 55 7.24 -8.85 -9.45
CA GLY A 55 8.46 -8.06 -9.42
C GLY A 55 8.69 -7.35 -8.11
N ARG A 56 9.64 -6.45 -8.18
CA ARG A 56 10.11 -5.70 -7.03
C ARG A 56 10.31 -4.26 -7.46
N TRP A 57 9.75 -3.34 -6.70
CA TRP A 57 9.84 -1.91 -7.01
C TRP A 57 10.46 -1.17 -5.84
N VAL A 58 11.46 -0.36 -6.14
CA VAL A 58 12.03 0.55 -5.15
C VAL A 58 11.33 1.89 -5.35
N VAL A 59 10.71 2.39 -4.29
CA VAL A 59 9.82 3.54 -4.36
C VAL A 59 10.42 4.66 -3.53
N PRO A 60 11.12 5.62 -4.17
CA PRO A 60 11.65 6.79 -3.46
C PRO A 60 10.53 7.80 -3.19
N PRO A 61 10.80 8.85 -2.38
CA PRO A 61 9.75 9.78 -1.97
C PRO A 61 9.01 10.49 -3.11
N THR A 62 9.59 10.53 -4.31
CA THR A 62 8.96 11.22 -5.44
C THR A 62 8.08 10.31 -6.27
N ARG A 63 7.90 9.06 -5.86
CA ARG A 63 7.18 8.07 -6.64
C ARG A 63 6.14 7.38 -5.80
N GLY A 64 5.17 6.79 -6.47
CA GLY A 64 4.18 5.94 -5.83
C GLY A 64 4.03 4.64 -6.61
N VAL A 65 3.40 3.67 -5.99
CA VAL A 65 3.07 2.42 -6.64
C VAL A 65 1.59 2.15 -6.47
N TRP A 66 0.98 1.67 -7.53
CA TRP A 66 -0.44 1.29 -7.53
C TRP A 66 -0.53 -0.22 -7.46
N LEU A 67 -1.23 -0.72 -6.45
CA LEU A 67 -1.43 -2.14 -6.26
C LEU A 67 -2.88 -2.48 -6.54
N GLN A 68 -3.10 -3.42 -7.44
CA GLN A 68 -4.44 -3.87 -7.76
C GLN A 68 -5.00 -4.73 -6.63
N PRO A 69 -6.34 -4.87 -6.57
CA PRO A 69 -6.95 -5.75 -5.57
C PRO A 69 -6.42 -7.17 -5.64
N ASP A 70 -6.33 -7.82 -4.51
CA ASP A 70 -6.00 -9.25 -4.38
C ASP A 70 -4.61 -9.63 -4.88
N VAL A 71 -3.69 -8.67 -4.88
CA VAL A 71 -2.29 -8.94 -5.21
C VAL A 71 -1.50 -9.07 -3.92
N ASP A 72 -0.85 -10.22 -3.72
CA ASP A 72 0.03 -10.40 -2.57
C ASP A 72 1.20 -9.44 -2.68
N HIS A 73 1.47 -8.73 -1.61
CA HIS A 73 2.59 -7.79 -1.60
C HIS A 73 3.23 -7.70 -0.23
N GLN A 74 4.53 -7.44 -0.25
CA GLN A 74 5.32 -7.20 0.95
C GLN A 74 5.97 -5.84 0.81
N VAL A 75 6.05 -5.10 1.90
CA VAL A 75 6.65 -3.77 1.90
C VAL A 75 7.75 -3.72 2.93
N SER A 76 8.95 -3.31 2.50
CA SER A 76 10.11 -3.16 3.37
C SER A 76 10.49 -1.70 3.44
N MET A 77 10.94 -1.27 4.62
CA MET A 77 11.29 0.12 4.89
C MET A 77 12.79 0.30 4.92
N ARG A 78 13.28 1.30 4.18
CA ARG A 78 14.69 1.67 4.22
C ARG A 78 14.79 3.13 4.65
N GLY A 79 15.54 3.38 5.73
CA GLY A 79 15.48 4.63 6.44
C GLY A 79 14.19 4.72 7.24
N ASP A 80 14.03 5.76 8.02
CA ASP A 80 12.75 6.00 8.69
C ASP A 80 11.77 6.48 7.63
N VAL A 81 10.61 5.84 7.57
CA VAL A 81 9.68 6.04 6.47
C VAL A 81 8.40 6.71 6.99
N LYS A 82 8.02 7.78 6.32
CA LYS A 82 6.69 8.38 6.53
C LYS A 82 5.81 7.92 5.39
N MET A 83 5.12 6.81 5.62
CA MET A 83 4.31 6.17 4.60
C MET A 83 2.93 6.80 4.51
N ARG A 84 2.47 6.93 3.28
CA ARG A 84 1.11 7.38 3.01
C ARG A 84 0.45 6.38 2.08
N THR A 85 -0.77 6.03 2.37
CA THR A 85 -1.47 5.08 1.52
C THR A 85 -2.93 5.49 1.39
N VAL A 86 -3.49 5.19 0.21
CA VAL A 86 -4.91 5.39 -0.06
C VAL A 86 -5.45 4.05 -0.51
N PHE A 87 -6.40 3.51 0.24
CA PHE A 87 -7.15 2.34 -0.15
C PHE A 87 -8.36 2.78 -0.95
N VAL A 88 -8.59 2.14 -2.07
CA VAL A 88 -9.69 2.50 -2.96
C VAL A 88 -10.58 1.29 -3.18
N ASN A 89 -11.87 1.46 -2.95
CA ASN A 89 -12.84 0.41 -3.18
C ASN A 89 -13.03 0.25 -4.68
N PRO A 90 -12.71 -0.92 -5.25
CA PRO A 90 -12.72 -1.10 -6.70
C PRO A 90 -14.10 -0.96 -7.33
N THR A 91 -15.17 -1.09 -6.56
CA THR A 91 -16.51 -0.90 -7.12
C THR A 91 -16.77 0.53 -7.57
N PHE A 92 -15.93 1.47 -7.15
CA PHE A 92 -16.06 2.87 -7.55
C PHE A 92 -15.13 3.23 -8.72
N LEU A 93 -14.37 2.27 -9.24
CA LEU A 93 -13.43 2.51 -10.33
C LEU A 93 -13.70 1.55 -11.47
N PRO A 94 -14.34 2.01 -12.55
CA PRO A 94 -14.68 1.11 -13.65
C PRO A 94 -13.46 0.57 -14.39
N ASN A 95 -12.38 1.36 -14.45
CA ASN A 95 -11.16 0.94 -15.13
C ASN A 95 -9.97 1.22 -14.24
N MET A 96 -9.37 0.16 -13.72
CA MET A 96 -8.24 0.29 -12.83
C MET A 96 -6.94 0.28 -13.63
N PRO A 97 -5.97 1.14 -13.27
CA PRO A 97 -4.68 1.12 -13.95
C PRO A 97 -3.94 -0.18 -13.67
N GLN A 98 -3.04 -0.51 -14.56
CA GLN A 98 -2.16 -1.63 -14.32
C GLN A 98 -1.15 -1.27 -13.24
N GLN A 99 -0.71 -2.29 -12.53
CA GLN A 99 0.35 -2.15 -11.57
C GLN A 99 1.65 -1.75 -12.29
N SER A 100 2.38 -0.85 -11.73
CA SER A 100 3.61 -0.41 -12.40
C SER A 100 4.79 -0.33 -11.48
#